data_9b08918f4908e9452d555e47ad635409
#
_entry.id   9b08918f4908e9452d555e47ad635409
#
_cell.length_a   1.000
_cell.length_b   1.000
_cell.length_c   1.000
_cell.angle_alpha   90.00
_cell.angle_beta   90.00
_cell.angle_gamma   90.00
#
_symmetry.space_group_name_H-M   'P 1'
#
loop_
_entity.id
_entity.type
_entity.pdbx_description
1 polymer ?
#
loop_
_entity_poly.entity_id
_entity_poly.type
_entity_poly.pdbx_seq_one_letter_code
_entity_poly.pdbx_strand_id
1 'polypeptide(L)'
;MDTRRLKSFIVIVDSGSITRAADILHVAQPALSQQLASLEEHFGQKLLNRSQQGVSMTDAGHAVYRHAQIILRQMDQAQADASAAGNSLAGRVSVGLVPFSSAATLSIDLLAETRKRHPGILLHLTESVGQTYSQMIMNGRLEMALIH
;
A
#
# COMPACT_ATOMS: atom_id res chain seq x y z
N MET A 1 18.89 -4.06 2.25
CA MET A 1 17.76 -3.57 1.41
C MET A 1 17.17 -2.34 2.08
N ASP A 2 17.04 -1.22 1.37
CA ASP A 2 16.46 0.02 1.90
C ASP A 2 14.97 0.07 1.50
N THR A 3 14.09 0.31 2.46
CA THR A 3 12.64 0.43 2.26
C THR A 3 12.26 1.62 1.36
N ARG A 4 13.10 2.65 1.29
CA ARG A 4 12.94 3.75 0.34
C ARG A 4 12.92 3.24 -1.10
N ARG A 5 13.77 2.27 -1.45
CA ARG A 5 13.81 1.66 -2.80
C ARG A 5 12.56 0.85 -3.09
N LEU A 6 12.01 0.13 -2.09
CA LEU A 6 10.73 -0.57 -2.23
C LEU A 6 9.58 0.42 -2.47
N LYS A 7 9.54 1.52 -1.73
CA LYS A 7 8.54 2.59 -1.93
C LYS A 7 8.65 3.18 -3.34
N SER A 8 9.86 3.51 -3.79
CA SER A 8 10.11 4.02 -5.13
C SER A 8 9.64 3.05 -6.20
N PHE A 9 9.93 1.76 -6.04
CA PHE A 9 9.48 0.71 -6.97
C PHE A 9 7.95 0.63 -7.06
N ILE A 10 7.25 0.65 -5.92
CA ILE A 10 5.77 0.66 -5.90
C ILE A 10 5.22 1.87 -6.65
N VAL A 11 5.74 3.08 -6.38
CA VAL A 11 5.26 4.30 -7.05
C VAL A 11 5.52 4.25 -8.56
N ILE A 12 6.65 3.68 -9.01
CA ILE A 12 6.93 3.49 -10.44
C ILE A 12 5.89 2.56 -11.07
N VAL A 13 5.58 1.44 -10.42
CA VAL A 13 4.59 0.47 -10.90
C VAL A 13 3.20 1.11 -10.98
N ASP A 14 2.76 1.76 -9.90
CA ASP A 14 1.42 2.34 -9.78
C ASP A 14 1.20 3.50 -10.77
N SER A 15 2.24 4.29 -11.05
CA SER A 15 2.17 5.39 -12.02
C SER A 15 2.35 4.93 -13.47
N GLY A 16 2.90 3.72 -13.70
CA GLY A 16 3.21 3.20 -15.04
C GLY A 16 4.36 3.93 -15.77
N SER A 17 5.05 4.86 -15.09
CA SER A 17 6.12 5.68 -15.71
C SER A 17 7.13 6.12 -14.66
N ILE A 18 8.43 5.94 -14.98
CA ILE A 18 9.52 6.40 -14.10
C ILE A 18 9.51 7.93 -13.97
N THR A 19 9.23 8.65 -15.05
CA THR A 19 9.17 10.13 -15.03
C THR A 19 8.04 10.60 -14.12
N ARG A 20 6.83 10.06 -14.31
CA ARG A 20 5.68 10.40 -13.45
C ARG A 20 5.91 10.04 -11.99
N ALA A 21 6.55 8.89 -11.73
CA ALA A 21 6.92 8.51 -10.36
C ALA A 21 7.93 9.47 -9.74
N ALA A 22 8.89 9.97 -10.52
CA ALA A 22 9.86 10.96 -10.07
C ALA A 22 9.19 12.28 -9.66
N ASP A 23 8.19 12.73 -10.45
CA ASP A 23 7.39 13.91 -10.13
C ASP A 23 6.59 13.70 -8.82
N ILE A 24 5.94 12.54 -8.67
CA ILE A 24 5.17 12.18 -7.46
C ILE A 24 6.07 12.16 -6.20
N LEU A 25 7.28 11.63 -6.35
CA LEU A 25 8.24 11.50 -5.24
C LEU A 25 9.10 12.75 -5.03
N HIS A 26 8.96 13.77 -5.88
CA HIS A 26 9.76 15.00 -5.87
C HIS A 26 11.27 14.73 -5.91
N VAL A 27 11.69 13.81 -6.78
CA VAL A 27 13.10 13.46 -6.99
C VAL A 27 13.47 13.57 -8.47
N ALA A 28 14.77 13.70 -8.76
CA ALA A 28 15.24 13.67 -10.15
C ALA A 28 15.06 12.26 -10.76
N GLN A 29 14.52 12.19 -11.98
CA GLN A 29 14.29 10.93 -12.68
C GLN A 29 15.55 10.03 -12.78
N PRO A 30 16.79 10.56 -13.04
CA PRO A 30 17.99 9.72 -13.01
C PRO A 30 18.25 9.07 -11.65
N ALA A 31 17.99 9.77 -10.55
CA ALA A 31 18.13 9.23 -9.19
C ALA A 31 17.13 8.10 -8.93
N LEU A 32 15.89 8.25 -9.38
CA LEU A 32 14.87 7.22 -9.26
C LEU A 32 15.21 5.98 -10.11
N SER A 33 15.74 6.18 -11.32
CA SER A 33 16.23 5.10 -12.18
C SER A 33 17.39 4.34 -11.54
N GLN A 34 18.28 5.02 -10.85
CA GLN A 34 19.40 4.41 -10.12
C GLN A 34 18.90 3.61 -8.90
N GLN A 35 17.88 4.11 -8.17
CA GLN A 35 17.26 3.38 -7.06
C GLN A 35 16.63 2.06 -7.55
N LEU A 36 15.93 2.11 -8.69
CA LEU A 36 15.36 0.91 -9.32
C LEU A 36 16.47 -0.07 -9.73
N ALA A 37 17.50 0.41 -10.42
CA ALA A 37 18.63 -0.45 -10.84
C ALA A 37 19.30 -1.13 -9.64
N SER A 38 19.52 -0.40 -8.55
CA SER A 38 20.09 -0.96 -7.33
C SER A 38 19.15 -1.96 -6.62
N LEU A 39 17.83 -1.81 -6.77
CA LEU A 39 16.88 -2.79 -6.27
C LEU A 39 16.91 -4.07 -7.13
N GLU A 40 16.95 -3.94 -8.45
CA GLU A 40 17.09 -5.06 -9.40
C GLU A 40 18.40 -5.82 -9.18
N GLU A 41 19.49 -5.11 -8.95
CA GLU A 41 20.79 -5.71 -8.60
C GLU A 41 20.72 -6.51 -7.30
N HIS A 42 20.06 -5.96 -6.27
CA HIS A 42 19.88 -6.65 -4.98
C HIS A 42 19.14 -7.98 -5.12
N PHE A 43 18.14 -8.06 -6.01
CA PHE A 43 17.39 -9.29 -6.28
C PHE A 43 18.03 -10.17 -7.37
N GLY A 44 19.05 -9.66 -8.06
CA GLY A 44 19.68 -10.36 -9.20
C GLY A 44 18.73 -10.55 -10.39
N GLN A 45 17.65 -9.80 -10.47
CA GLN A 45 16.58 -9.95 -11.46
C GLN A 45 16.07 -8.60 -11.92
N LYS A 46 15.68 -8.51 -13.20
CA LYS A 46 14.90 -7.38 -13.69
C LYS A 46 13.49 -7.45 -13.11
N LEU A 47 13.05 -6.36 -12.51
CA LEU A 47 11.72 -6.24 -11.93
C LEU A 47 10.73 -5.54 -12.89
N LEU A 48 11.25 -4.68 -13.77
CA LEU A 48 10.44 -3.96 -14.75
C LEU A 48 10.98 -4.12 -16.17
N ASN A 49 10.04 -4.28 -17.11
CA ASN A 49 10.26 -4.08 -18.53
C ASN A 49 9.98 -2.62 -18.87
N ARG A 50 10.88 -1.98 -19.64
CA ARG A 50 10.72 -0.60 -20.12
C ARG A 50 10.37 -0.63 -21.60
N SER A 51 9.37 0.15 -21.98
CA SER A 51 8.96 0.33 -23.37
C SER A 51 8.64 1.81 -23.64
N GLN A 52 8.39 2.14 -24.90
CA GLN A 52 7.90 3.49 -25.26
C GLN A 52 6.52 3.80 -24.65
N GLN A 53 5.77 2.77 -24.31
CA GLN A 53 4.43 2.88 -23.71
C GLN A 53 4.47 3.01 -22.16
N GLY A 54 5.66 2.91 -21.55
CA GLY A 54 5.84 2.98 -20.11
C GLY A 54 6.57 1.77 -19.51
N VAL A 55 6.21 1.42 -18.30
CA VAL A 55 6.78 0.29 -17.57
C VAL A 55 5.73 -0.78 -17.28
N SER A 56 6.14 -2.05 -17.35
CA SER A 56 5.33 -3.20 -16.93
C SER A 56 6.18 -4.09 -16.00
N MET A 57 5.53 -4.82 -15.09
CA MET A 57 6.25 -5.73 -14.21
C MET A 57 6.65 -7.03 -14.92
N THR A 58 7.83 -7.55 -14.56
CA THR A 58 8.19 -8.95 -14.81
C THR A 58 7.52 -9.87 -13.78
N ASP A 59 7.65 -11.20 -13.92
CA ASP A 59 7.16 -12.14 -12.90
C ASP A 59 7.87 -11.91 -11.55
N ALA A 60 9.17 -11.65 -11.57
CA ALA A 60 9.94 -11.26 -10.39
C ALA A 60 9.42 -9.92 -9.81
N GLY A 61 9.08 -8.95 -10.69
CA GLY A 61 8.48 -7.69 -10.32
C GLY A 61 7.15 -7.86 -9.59
N HIS A 62 6.26 -8.73 -10.09
CA HIS A 62 5.00 -9.05 -9.44
C HIS A 62 5.20 -9.65 -8.03
N ALA A 63 6.16 -10.56 -7.89
CA ALA A 63 6.49 -11.15 -6.59
C ALA A 63 7.01 -10.09 -5.60
N VAL A 64 7.99 -9.29 -6.02
CA VAL A 64 8.58 -8.23 -5.19
C VAL A 64 7.54 -7.16 -4.85
N TYR A 65 6.65 -6.79 -5.77
CA TYR A 65 5.60 -5.79 -5.55
C TYR A 65 4.66 -6.20 -4.40
N ARG A 66 4.18 -7.46 -4.41
CA ARG A 66 3.32 -7.96 -3.33
C ARG A 66 4.01 -7.90 -1.97
N HIS A 67 5.26 -8.39 -1.89
CA HIS A 67 6.02 -8.37 -0.64
C HIS A 67 6.38 -6.96 -0.19
N ALA A 68 6.72 -6.07 -1.12
CA ALA A 68 7.04 -4.67 -0.82
C ALA A 68 5.87 -3.95 -0.17
N GLN A 69 4.65 -4.16 -0.66
CA GLN A 69 3.44 -3.59 -0.03
C GLN A 69 3.26 -4.08 1.41
N ILE A 70 3.46 -5.37 1.66
CA ILE A 70 3.36 -5.95 3.01
C ILE A 70 4.44 -5.37 3.93
N ILE A 71 5.68 -5.30 3.47
CA ILE A 71 6.82 -4.79 4.25
C ILE A 71 6.59 -3.33 4.64
N LEU A 72 6.21 -2.47 3.69
CA LEU A 72 5.98 -1.06 3.96
C LEU A 72 4.82 -0.87 4.95
N ARG A 73 3.75 -1.63 4.80
CA ARG A 73 2.64 -1.58 5.75
C ARG A 73 3.04 -2.04 7.16
N GLN A 74 3.84 -3.11 7.27
CA GLN A 74 4.33 -3.57 8.57
C GLN A 74 5.24 -2.53 9.25
N MET A 75 6.00 -1.77 8.46
CA MET A 75 6.78 -0.65 8.99
C MET A 75 5.90 0.48 9.49
N ASP A 76 4.87 0.86 8.72
CA ASP A 76 3.91 1.89 9.15
C ASP A 76 3.17 1.45 10.42
N GLN A 77 2.82 0.16 10.52
CA GLN A 77 2.20 -0.41 11.71
C GLN A 77 3.16 -0.39 12.92
N ALA A 78 4.41 -0.80 12.73
CA ALA A 78 5.41 -0.77 13.80
C ALA A 78 5.66 0.65 14.30
N GLN A 79 5.67 1.64 13.40
CA GLN A 79 5.78 3.05 13.76
C GLN A 79 4.57 3.53 14.58
N ALA A 80 3.36 3.11 14.17
CA ALA A 80 2.13 3.43 14.89
C ALA A 80 2.13 2.80 16.29
N ASP A 81 2.49 1.51 16.39
CA ASP A 81 2.56 0.77 17.66
C ASP A 81 3.59 1.39 18.61
N ALA A 82 4.77 1.76 18.08
CA ALA A 82 5.78 2.45 18.87
C ALA A 82 5.30 3.81 19.38
N SER A 83 4.54 4.53 18.57
CA SER A 83 3.95 5.82 18.96
C SER A 83 2.80 5.65 19.96
N ALA A 84 2.08 4.53 19.91
CA ALA A 84 0.99 4.18 20.82
C ALA A 84 1.46 3.63 22.18
N ALA A 85 2.72 3.22 22.29
CA ALA A 85 3.29 2.62 23.53
C ALA A 85 3.24 3.56 24.76
N GLY A 86 2.73 4.76 24.60
CA GLY A 86 2.60 5.76 25.67
C GLY A 86 1.21 5.98 26.26
N ASN A 87 0.09 5.51 25.73
CA ASN A 87 -1.23 5.53 26.43
C ASN A 87 -2.51 5.37 25.58
N SER A 88 -2.51 5.23 24.26
CA SER A 88 -3.77 5.04 23.52
C SER A 88 -3.59 4.12 22.33
N LEU A 89 -4.59 3.28 22.07
CA LEU A 89 -4.72 2.56 20.82
C LEU A 89 -4.66 3.57 19.67
N ALA A 90 -3.56 3.57 18.92
CA ALA A 90 -3.34 4.42 17.77
C ALA A 90 -2.85 3.58 16.61
N GLY A 91 -3.22 3.94 15.39
CA GLY A 91 -2.81 3.23 14.19
C GLY A 91 -3.79 3.44 13.05
N ARG A 92 -3.51 2.78 11.92
CA ARG A 92 -4.38 2.80 10.74
C ARG A 92 -5.03 1.42 10.58
N VAL A 93 -6.33 1.41 10.38
CA VAL A 93 -7.11 0.20 10.04
C VAL A 93 -7.85 0.47 8.74
N SER A 94 -7.66 -0.41 7.74
CA SER A 94 -8.34 -0.33 6.45
C SER A 94 -9.36 -1.45 6.35
N VAL A 95 -10.62 -1.08 6.12
CA VAL A 95 -11.75 -2.02 6.03
C VAL A 95 -12.40 -1.91 4.66
N GLY A 96 -12.58 -3.04 4.01
CA GLY A 96 -13.32 -3.16 2.75
C GLY A 96 -14.82 -3.34 3.02
N LEU A 97 -15.66 -2.63 2.27
CA LEU A 97 -17.12 -2.72 2.34
C LEU A 97 -17.68 -3.01 0.95
N VAL A 98 -18.60 -3.97 0.85
CA VAL A 98 -19.31 -4.20 -0.42
C VAL A 98 -20.31 -3.06 -0.63
N PRO A 99 -20.28 -2.37 -1.80
CA PRO A 99 -21.24 -1.33 -2.12
C PRO A 99 -22.68 -1.83 -2.04
N PHE A 100 -23.59 -0.97 -1.62
CA PHE A 100 -25.03 -1.27 -1.51
C PHE A 100 -25.37 -2.45 -0.57
N SER A 101 -24.46 -2.84 0.31
CA SER A 101 -24.67 -3.86 1.33
C SER A 101 -25.13 -3.26 2.66
N SER A 102 -25.64 -4.11 3.56
CA SER A 102 -25.90 -3.71 4.96
C SER A 102 -24.65 -3.21 5.66
N ALA A 103 -23.48 -3.76 5.32
CA ALA A 103 -22.20 -3.30 5.84
C ALA A 103 -21.87 -1.86 5.42
N ALA A 104 -22.18 -1.46 4.18
CA ALA A 104 -21.99 -0.10 3.71
C ALA A 104 -22.89 0.89 4.47
N THR A 105 -24.11 0.49 4.83
CA THR A 105 -25.04 1.32 5.60
C THR A 105 -24.48 1.67 6.99
N LEU A 106 -23.71 0.74 7.59
CA LEU A 106 -23.10 0.93 8.91
C LEU A 106 -21.79 1.74 8.88
N SER A 107 -21.31 2.12 7.70
CA SER A 107 -20.00 2.78 7.55
C SER A 107 -19.88 4.09 8.33
N ILE A 108 -20.94 4.91 8.33
CA ILE A 108 -20.98 6.20 9.04
C ILE A 108 -20.94 5.98 10.55
N ASP A 109 -21.74 5.03 11.04
CA ASP A 109 -21.79 4.71 12.47
C ASP A 109 -20.46 4.11 12.95
N LEU A 110 -19.85 3.27 12.14
CA LEU A 110 -18.53 2.68 12.41
C LEU A 110 -17.45 3.76 12.52
N LEU A 111 -17.43 4.72 11.60
CA LEU A 111 -16.50 5.85 11.64
C LEU A 111 -16.73 6.73 12.87
N ALA A 112 -17.99 7.06 13.16
CA ALA A 112 -18.35 7.90 14.29
C ALA A 112 -17.98 7.24 15.62
N GLU A 113 -18.32 5.97 15.78
CA GLU A 113 -18.05 5.22 17.02
C GLU A 113 -16.56 4.93 17.23
N THR A 114 -15.83 4.62 16.14
CA THR A 114 -14.38 4.47 16.19
C THR A 114 -13.70 5.77 16.63
N ARG A 115 -14.09 6.89 16.05
CA ARG A 115 -13.53 8.20 16.39
C ARG A 115 -13.82 8.60 17.84
N LYS A 116 -15.00 8.23 18.35
CA LYS A 116 -15.40 8.51 19.73
C LYS A 116 -14.66 7.66 20.75
N ARG A 117 -14.57 6.35 20.52
CA ARG A 117 -13.94 5.40 21.47
C ARG A 117 -12.43 5.32 21.35
N HIS A 118 -11.91 5.47 20.13
CA HIS A 118 -10.51 5.28 19.80
C HIS A 118 -10.00 6.42 18.90
N PRO A 119 -9.88 7.65 19.42
CA PRO A 119 -9.52 8.83 18.62
C PRO A 119 -8.13 8.73 17.96
N GLY A 120 -7.27 7.83 18.45
CA GLY A 120 -5.97 7.55 17.86
C GLY A 120 -6.01 6.60 16.66
N ILE A 121 -7.16 5.94 16.38
CA ILE A 121 -7.30 5.05 15.24
C ILE A 121 -7.77 5.82 14.00
N LEU A 122 -6.96 5.75 12.94
CA LEU A 122 -7.35 6.22 11.62
C LEU A 122 -8.04 5.10 10.86
N LEU A 123 -9.37 5.11 10.85
CA LEU A 123 -10.16 4.13 10.11
C LEU A 123 -10.29 4.58 8.64
N HIS A 124 -9.87 3.72 7.72
CA HIS A 124 -9.97 3.91 6.28
C HIS A 124 -10.96 2.91 5.71
N LEU A 125 -12.06 3.41 5.14
CA LEU A 125 -13.09 2.57 4.51
C LEU A 125 -12.90 2.61 2.99
N THR A 126 -12.93 1.44 2.35
CA THR A 126 -12.81 1.28 0.90
C THR A 126 -13.98 0.46 0.40
N GLU A 127 -14.73 1.00 -0.56
CA GLU A 127 -15.78 0.25 -1.25
C GLU A 127 -15.22 -0.39 -2.52
N SER A 128 -15.47 -1.69 -2.69
CA SER A 128 -15.10 -2.45 -3.89
C SER A 128 -15.95 -3.71 -4.02
N VAL A 129 -15.81 -4.43 -5.11
CA VAL A 129 -16.49 -5.71 -5.31
C VAL A 129 -15.79 -6.85 -4.57
N GLY A 130 -16.56 -7.78 -3.99
CA GLY A 130 -16.08 -8.78 -3.03
C GLY A 130 -14.90 -9.65 -3.50
N GLN A 131 -14.79 -9.97 -4.79
CA GLN A 131 -13.68 -10.77 -5.32
C GLN A 131 -12.32 -10.06 -5.20
N THR A 132 -12.29 -8.73 -5.17
CA THR A 132 -11.07 -7.93 -5.02
C THR A 132 -10.56 -7.94 -3.59
N TYR A 133 -11.42 -8.13 -2.60
CA TYR A 133 -11.03 -8.04 -1.17
C TYR A 133 -10.08 -9.14 -0.73
N SER A 134 -10.26 -10.38 -1.21
CA SER A 134 -9.32 -11.47 -0.90
C SER A 134 -7.90 -11.11 -1.32
N GLN A 135 -7.73 -10.55 -2.51
CA GLN A 135 -6.44 -10.09 -2.99
C GLN A 135 -5.92 -8.89 -2.19
N MET A 136 -6.78 -7.95 -1.82
CA MET A 136 -6.40 -6.78 -1.03
C MET A 136 -5.96 -7.16 0.38
N ILE A 137 -6.61 -8.14 1.01
CA ILE A 137 -6.20 -8.69 2.30
C ILE A 137 -4.88 -9.45 2.17
N MET A 138 -4.75 -10.34 1.18
CA MET A 138 -3.51 -11.08 0.94
C MET A 138 -2.31 -10.17 0.61
N ASN A 139 -2.55 -9.07 -0.09
CA ASN A 139 -1.52 -8.08 -0.41
C ASN A 139 -1.33 -7.04 0.71
N GLY A 140 -2.05 -7.19 1.82
CA GLY A 140 -1.94 -6.29 2.94
C GLY A 140 -2.48 -4.89 2.72
N ARG A 141 -3.38 -4.69 1.78
CA ARG A 141 -4.06 -3.40 1.56
C ARG A 141 -5.26 -3.18 2.48
N LEU A 142 -5.81 -4.26 3.02
CA LEU A 142 -6.90 -4.25 3.99
C LEU A 142 -6.58 -5.17 5.15
N GLU A 143 -7.03 -4.81 6.34
CA GLU A 143 -7.00 -5.66 7.53
C GLU A 143 -8.19 -6.59 7.55
N MET A 144 -9.34 -6.13 7.08
CA MET A 144 -10.57 -6.91 7.02
C MET A 144 -11.50 -6.43 5.90
N ALA A 145 -12.47 -7.25 5.56
CA ALA A 145 -13.57 -6.87 4.68
C ALA A 145 -14.89 -7.39 5.25
N LEU A 146 -15.94 -6.57 5.15
CA LEU A 146 -17.30 -6.94 5.44
C LEU A 146 -18.01 -7.20 4.11
N ILE A 147 -18.38 -8.47 3.89
CA ILE A 147 -18.84 -8.97 2.57
C ILE A 147 -20.30 -9.45 2.60
N HIS A 148 -21.12 -8.89 3.49
CA HIS A 148 -22.52 -9.33 3.62
C HIS A 148 -23.49 -8.25 3.18
#